data_d6fae728b4de2e4b9728e6e8b0bf3218
#
_entry.id   d6fae728b4de2e4b9728e6e8b0bf3218
#
_cell.length_a   1.000
_cell.length_b   1.000
_cell.length_c   1.000
_cell.angle_alpha   90.00
_cell.angle_beta   90.00
_cell.angle_gamma   90.00
#
_symmetry.space_group_name_H-M   'P 1'
#
loop_
_entity.id
_entity.type
_entity.pdbx_description
1 polymer ?
#
loop_
_entity_poly.entity_id
_entity_poly.type
_entity_poly.pdbx_seq_one_letter_code
_entity_poly.pdbx_strand_id
1 'polypeptide(L)'
;AQGGLDNVSLRQINNAAGQRNSSAAHYHFGSKEALIKAIHEYRGGRINERRHTRLARLSTQEREQVRPLIEALVYPIVAEIEETEGGGNFIMFLSQLYSNPALDLMSMWRSHLSESVGAVYQQLRGVLPEIPEEVAGMRFGLMWVAMINTLADRQRLMVTRPGETAVARALPVLFVSNLIDMLCGAAAAPLSA
;
A
#
# COMPACT_ATOMS: atom_id res chain seq x y z
N ALA A 1 -10.50 5.53 -11.13
CA ALA A 1 -10.68 5.12 -9.74
C ALA A 1 -12.16 5.19 -9.27
N GLN A 2 -12.95 6.13 -9.77
CA GLN A 2 -14.35 6.31 -9.31
C GLN A 2 -15.33 5.22 -9.79
N GLY A 3 -15.01 4.49 -10.87
CA GLY A 3 -15.88 3.46 -11.48
C GLY A 3 -15.56 2.01 -11.11
N GLY A 4 -14.57 1.75 -10.28
CA GLY A 4 -14.05 0.41 -10.02
C GLY A 4 -13.17 -0.13 -11.14
N LEU A 5 -12.24 -1.03 -10.78
CA LEU A 5 -11.31 -1.60 -11.78
C LEU A 5 -12.04 -2.35 -12.89
N ASP A 6 -13.11 -3.06 -12.57
CA ASP A 6 -13.81 -3.93 -13.52
C ASP A 6 -14.61 -3.14 -14.59
N ASN A 7 -15.08 -1.96 -14.24
CA ASN A 7 -15.95 -1.15 -15.08
C ASN A 7 -15.21 -0.19 -16.04
N VAL A 8 -13.88 -0.13 -15.98
CA VAL A 8 -13.09 0.77 -16.81
C VAL A 8 -12.41 0.01 -17.94
N SER A 9 -12.69 0.38 -19.19
CA SER A 9 -12.06 -0.17 -20.39
C SER A 9 -10.78 0.57 -20.76
N LEU A 10 -9.86 -0.09 -21.50
CA LEU A 10 -8.66 0.57 -22.08
C LEU A 10 -9.01 1.80 -22.93
N ARG A 11 -10.14 1.76 -23.65
CA ARG A 11 -10.62 2.88 -24.45
C ARG A 11 -10.97 4.10 -23.59
N GLN A 12 -11.66 3.88 -22.45
CA GLN A 12 -11.97 4.96 -21.51
C GLN A 12 -10.70 5.54 -20.88
N ILE A 13 -9.70 4.69 -20.59
CA ILE A 13 -8.40 5.12 -20.08
C ILE A 13 -7.68 5.99 -21.11
N ASN A 14 -7.64 5.58 -22.38
CA ASN A 14 -7.06 6.38 -23.47
C ASN A 14 -7.71 7.76 -23.61
N ASN A 15 -9.05 7.80 -23.57
CA ASN A 15 -9.80 9.05 -23.67
C ASN A 15 -9.48 9.98 -22.47
N ALA A 16 -9.44 9.42 -21.25
CA ALA A 16 -9.11 10.19 -20.04
C ALA A 16 -7.66 10.70 -20.04
N ALA A 17 -6.74 9.96 -20.67
CA ALA A 17 -5.35 10.35 -20.85
C ALA A 17 -5.13 11.35 -22.01
N GLY A 18 -6.19 11.81 -22.69
CA GLY A 18 -6.09 12.72 -23.83
C GLY A 18 -5.44 12.11 -25.07
N GLN A 19 -5.35 10.78 -25.15
CA GLN A 19 -4.76 10.09 -26.28
C GLN A 19 -5.71 10.12 -27.48
N ARG A 20 -5.24 10.70 -28.59
CA ARG A 20 -6.01 10.76 -29.86
C ARG A 20 -6.19 9.37 -30.47
N ASN A 21 -5.22 8.47 -30.26
CA ASN A 21 -5.31 7.09 -30.72
C ASN A 21 -6.03 6.24 -29.68
N SER A 22 -7.27 5.83 -29.96
CA SER A 22 -8.09 5.00 -29.08
C SER A 22 -7.51 3.61 -28.81
N SER A 23 -6.51 3.17 -29.57
CA SER A 23 -5.82 1.89 -29.44
C SER A 23 -4.45 2.00 -28.77
N ALA A 24 -4.02 3.19 -28.34
CA ALA A 24 -2.67 3.39 -27.78
C ALA A 24 -2.37 2.48 -26.57
N ALA A 25 -3.27 2.41 -25.58
CA ALA A 25 -3.09 1.54 -24.44
C ALA A 25 -3.08 0.06 -24.83
N HIS A 26 -3.91 -0.35 -25.79
CA HIS A 26 -3.88 -1.72 -26.30
C HIS A 26 -2.58 -2.03 -27.04
N TYR A 27 -2.07 -1.10 -27.82
CA TYR A 27 -0.79 -1.27 -28.53
C TYR A 27 0.40 -1.41 -27.55
N HIS A 28 0.43 -0.59 -26.50
CA HIS A 28 1.56 -0.59 -25.54
C HIS A 28 1.47 -1.70 -24.48
N PHE A 29 0.28 -2.00 -24.01
CA PHE A 29 0.11 -2.93 -22.87
C PHE A 29 -0.56 -4.26 -23.26
N GLY A 30 -1.21 -4.33 -24.42
CA GLY A 30 -1.91 -5.53 -24.90
C GLY A 30 -3.23 -5.80 -24.17
N SER A 31 -3.25 -5.78 -22.85
CA SER A 31 -4.44 -6.05 -22.04
C SER A 31 -4.58 -5.07 -20.86
N LYS A 32 -5.74 -5.08 -20.23
CA LYS A 32 -6.02 -4.30 -19.03
C LYS A 32 -5.21 -4.81 -17.83
N GLU A 33 -5.07 -6.12 -17.72
CA GLU A 33 -4.28 -6.79 -16.67
C GLU A 33 -2.80 -6.39 -16.79
N ALA A 34 -2.26 -6.36 -18.01
CA ALA A 34 -0.89 -5.92 -18.25
C ALA A 34 -0.69 -4.44 -17.91
N LEU A 35 -1.67 -3.57 -18.21
CA LEU A 35 -1.63 -2.18 -17.76
C LEU A 35 -1.70 -2.05 -16.24
N ILE A 36 -2.57 -2.80 -15.56
CA ILE A 36 -2.67 -2.86 -14.10
C ILE A 36 -1.32 -3.26 -13.49
N LYS A 37 -0.70 -4.30 -14.03
CA LYS A 37 0.62 -4.76 -13.62
C LYS A 37 1.68 -3.68 -13.82
N ALA A 38 1.72 -3.03 -14.97
CA ALA A 38 2.68 -1.97 -15.28
C ALA A 38 2.54 -0.77 -14.33
N ILE A 39 1.31 -0.33 -13.99
CA ILE A 39 1.06 0.73 -13.01
C ILE A 39 1.58 0.33 -11.64
N HIS A 40 1.28 -0.91 -11.23
CA HIS A 40 1.70 -1.44 -9.94
C HIS A 40 3.23 -1.53 -9.84
N GLU A 41 3.91 -2.02 -10.88
CA GLU A 41 5.37 -2.12 -10.93
C GLU A 41 6.03 -0.74 -10.91
N TYR A 42 5.56 0.19 -11.72
CA TYR A 42 6.12 1.53 -11.81
C TYR A 42 6.05 2.29 -10.49
N ARG A 43 4.87 2.34 -9.86
CA ARG A 43 4.65 3.04 -8.60
C ARG A 43 5.21 2.26 -7.41
N GLY A 44 5.02 0.95 -7.42
CA GLY A 44 5.53 0.06 -6.38
C GLY A 44 7.05 0.03 -6.31
N GLY A 45 7.74 0.11 -7.46
CA GLY A 45 9.21 0.21 -7.51
C GLY A 45 9.73 1.40 -6.69
N ARG A 46 9.13 2.59 -6.84
CA ARG A 46 9.50 3.79 -6.07
C ARG A 46 9.27 3.63 -4.57
N ILE A 47 8.13 3.02 -4.19
CA ILE A 47 7.83 2.74 -2.78
C ILE A 47 8.87 1.75 -2.21
N ASN A 48 9.26 0.74 -2.99
CA ASN A 48 10.29 -0.22 -2.59
C ASN A 48 11.65 0.44 -2.38
N GLU A 49 12.11 1.29 -3.30
CA GLU A 49 13.37 2.03 -3.18
C GLU A 49 13.39 2.89 -1.91
N ARG A 50 12.30 3.60 -1.63
CA ARG A 50 12.15 4.40 -0.40
C ARG A 50 12.19 3.50 0.85
N ARG A 51 11.56 2.33 0.81
CA ARG A 51 11.56 1.37 1.91
C ARG A 51 12.94 0.79 2.15
N HIS A 52 13.64 0.36 1.12
CA HIS A 52 15.03 -0.11 1.22
C HIS A 52 15.95 0.96 1.80
N THR A 53 15.84 2.20 1.32
CA THR A 53 16.61 3.32 1.85
C THR A 53 16.32 3.56 3.34
N ARG A 54 15.06 3.49 3.75
CA ARG A 54 14.68 3.66 5.16
C ARG A 54 15.22 2.51 6.01
N LEU A 55 15.04 1.26 5.58
CA LEU A 55 15.58 0.10 6.29
C LEU A 55 17.09 0.14 6.42
N ALA A 56 17.80 0.57 5.37
CA ALA A 56 19.26 0.69 5.41
C ALA A 56 19.76 1.72 6.43
N ARG A 57 18.97 2.74 6.73
CA ARG A 57 19.31 3.80 7.69
C ARG A 57 19.01 3.44 9.15
N LEU A 58 18.28 2.38 9.42
CA LEU A 58 18.00 1.95 10.79
C LEU A 58 19.28 1.48 11.48
N SER A 59 19.53 2.02 12.67
CA SER A 59 20.57 1.54 13.58
C SER A 59 20.25 0.13 14.08
N THR A 60 21.24 -0.54 14.64
CA THR A 60 21.04 -1.88 15.24
C THR A 60 19.94 -1.85 16.29
N GLN A 61 19.91 -0.85 17.16
CA GLN A 61 18.92 -0.71 18.22
C GLN A 61 17.49 -0.48 17.66
N GLU A 62 17.35 0.29 16.57
CA GLU A 62 16.04 0.52 15.94
C GLU A 62 15.51 -0.74 15.24
N ARG A 63 16.39 -1.60 14.71
CA ARG A 63 16.02 -2.89 14.10
C ARG A 63 15.46 -3.90 15.10
N GLU A 64 15.73 -3.72 16.39
CA GLU A 64 15.22 -4.51 17.49
C GLU A 64 13.88 -3.99 18.06
N GLN A 65 13.26 -3.02 17.39
CA GLN A 65 12.00 -2.41 17.82
C GLN A 65 10.92 -2.53 16.74
N VAL A 66 9.69 -2.78 17.17
CA VAL A 66 8.53 -2.94 16.27
C VAL A 66 8.24 -1.64 15.51
N ARG A 67 8.24 -0.49 16.20
CA ARG A 67 7.84 0.81 15.61
C ARG A 67 8.65 1.21 14.38
N PRO A 68 9.99 1.24 14.39
CA PRO A 68 10.79 1.62 13.22
C PRO A 68 10.55 0.72 12.00
N LEU A 69 10.23 -0.56 12.24
CA LEU A 69 9.90 -1.52 11.19
C LEU A 69 8.51 -1.25 10.59
N ILE A 70 7.52 -0.94 11.43
CA ILE A 70 6.18 -0.52 10.96
C ILE A 70 6.26 0.81 10.22
N GLU A 71 7.05 1.77 10.70
CA GLU A 71 7.32 3.02 10.01
C GLU A 71 7.95 2.79 8.63
N ALA A 72 8.80 1.78 8.47
CA ALA A 72 9.37 1.41 7.18
C ALA A 72 8.33 0.84 6.21
N LEU A 73 7.19 0.31 6.69
CA LEU A 73 6.06 -0.05 5.84
C LEU A 73 5.23 1.17 5.44
N VAL A 74 4.91 2.04 6.39
CA VAL A 74 3.92 3.13 6.24
C VAL A 74 4.48 4.33 5.49
N TYR A 75 5.62 4.89 5.93
CA TYR A 75 6.13 6.16 5.39
C TYR A 75 6.45 6.15 3.90
N PRO A 76 6.98 5.07 3.28
CA PRO A 76 7.19 5.04 1.83
C PRO A 76 5.90 5.17 1.01
N ILE A 77 4.78 4.65 1.54
CA ILE A 77 3.47 4.76 0.91
C ILE A 77 2.91 6.17 1.11
N VAL A 78 3.04 6.73 2.31
CA VAL A 78 2.63 8.10 2.61
C VAL A 78 3.38 9.09 1.73
N ALA A 79 4.70 8.93 1.58
CA ALA A 79 5.51 9.76 0.69
C ALA A 79 5.08 9.64 -0.79
N GLU A 80 4.70 8.46 -1.26
CA GLU A 80 4.13 8.31 -2.61
C GLU A 80 2.80 9.06 -2.76
N ILE A 81 1.95 9.07 -1.71
CA ILE A 81 0.68 9.78 -1.71
C ILE A 81 0.87 11.30 -1.72
N GLU A 82 1.79 11.82 -0.91
CA GLU A 82 1.91 13.26 -0.64
C GLU A 82 2.85 13.99 -1.61
N GLU A 83 3.93 13.31 -2.05
CA GLU A 83 4.99 13.92 -2.85
C GLU A 83 4.88 13.64 -4.34
N THR A 84 3.94 12.79 -4.77
CA THR A 84 3.86 12.33 -6.15
C THR A 84 2.52 12.70 -6.77
N GLU A 85 2.57 13.28 -7.97
CA GLU A 85 1.35 13.52 -8.75
C GLU A 85 0.56 12.21 -8.96
N GLY A 86 -0.72 12.23 -8.59
CA GLY A 86 -1.60 11.06 -8.66
C GLY A 86 -1.34 10.00 -7.59
N GLY A 87 -0.50 10.26 -6.57
CA GLY A 87 -0.25 9.31 -5.48
C GLY A 87 -1.51 8.96 -4.70
N GLY A 88 -2.38 9.94 -4.42
CA GLY A 88 -3.68 9.69 -3.81
C GLY A 88 -4.59 8.79 -4.66
N ASN A 89 -4.54 8.91 -5.99
CA ASN A 89 -5.26 8.00 -6.88
C ASN A 89 -4.64 6.60 -6.88
N PHE A 90 -3.32 6.51 -6.73
CA PHE A 90 -2.63 5.23 -6.68
C PHE A 90 -2.99 4.42 -5.42
N ILE A 91 -3.07 5.03 -4.24
CA ILE A 91 -3.49 4.29 -3.04
C ILE A 91 -4.94 3.81 -3.13
N MET A 92 -5.84 4.61 -3.72
CA MET A 92 -7.22 4.18 -4.00
C MET A 92 -7.26 3.03 -5.02
N PHE A 93 -6.38 3.05 -6.02
CA PHE A 93 -6.20 1.96 -6.97
C PHE A 93 -5.71 0.70 -6.28
N LEU A 94 -4.71 0.78 -5.39
CA LEU A 94 -4.21 -0.37 -4.62
C LEU A 94 -5.30 -0.99 -3.74
N SER A 95 -6.11 -0.17 -3.06
CA SER A 95 -7.22 -0.67 -2.25
C SER A 95 -8.21 -1.47 -3.09
N GLN A 96 -8.57 -0.99 -4.29
CA GLN A 96 -9.44 -1.73 -5.21
C GLN A 96 -8.78 -2.99 -5.76
N LEU A 97 -7.49 -2.93 -6.05
CA LEU A 97 -6.71 -4.06 -6.53
C LEU A 97 -6.70 -5.20 -5.52
N TYR A 98 -6.39 -4.89 -4.25
CA TYR A 98 -6.35 -5.88 -3.18
C TYR A 98 -7.72 -6.41 -2.75
N SER A 99 -8.78 -5.72 -3.11
CA SER A 99 -10.17 -6.16 -2.84
C SER A 99 -10.79 -6.93 -4.01
N ASN A 100 -10.11 -7.09 -5.13
CA ASN A 100 -10.63 -7.76 -6.32
C ASN A 100 -10.31 -9.27 -6.30
N PRO A 101 -11.29 -10.16 -6.08
CA PRO A 101 -11.06 -11.59 -6.01
C PRO A 101 -10.68 -12.24 -7.36
N ALA A 102 -10.92 -11.55 -8.48
CA ALA A 102 -10.57 -12.04 -9.82
C ALA A 102 -9.07 -11.88 -10.14
N LEU A 103 -8.34 -11.11 -9.33
CA LEU A 103 -6.90 -10.90 -9.54
C LEU A 103 -6.09 -11.87 -8.69
N ASP A 104 -5.16 -12.57 -9.32
CA ASP A 104 -4.20 -13.41 -8.59
C ASP A 104 -3.18 -12.55 -7.84
N LEU A 105 -3.61 -12.08 -6.67
CA LEU A 105 -2.77 -11.28 -5.79
C LEU A 105 -1.52 -12.05 -5.33
N MET A 106 -1.60 -13.38 -5.25
CA MET A 106 -0.46 -14.21 -4.84
C MET A 106 0.67 -14.18 -5.87
N SER A 107 0.34 -14.12 -7.17
CA SER A 107 1.35 -13.94 -8.22
C SER A 107 1.95 -12.52 -8.19
N MET A 108 1.13 -11.51 -7.89
CA MET A 108 1.59 -10.13 -7.73
C MET A 108 2.46 -9.94 -6.48
N TRP A 109 2.16 -10.65 -5.37
CA TRP A 109 2.97 -10.67 -4.15
C TRP A 109 4.35 -11.31 -4.38
N ARG A 110 4.44 -12.26 -5.30
CA ARG A 110 5.73 -12.88 -5.68
C ARG A 110 6.58 -12.02 -6.59
N SER A 111 6.05 -10.94 -7.14
CA SER A 111 6.81 -9.97 -7.93
C SER A 111 7.48 -8.92 -7.03
N HIS A 112 8.28 -8.04 -7.59
CA HIS A 112 9.21 -7.10 -6.95
C HIS A 112 8.71 -6.29 -5.73
N LEU A 113 7.38 -6.18 -5.47
CA LEU A 113 6.86 -5.58 -4.23
C LEU A 113 7.14 -6.44 -2.99
N SER A 114 7.33 -7.74 -3.17
CA SER A 114 7.49 -8.67 -2.06
C SER A 114 8.83 -8.57 -1.37
N GLU A 115 9.90 -8.15 -2.04
CA GLU A 115 11.25 -8.20 -1.45
C GLU A 115 11.40 -7.25 -0.25
N SER A 116 11.12 -5.96 -0.42
CA SER A 116 11.26 -5.01 0.68
C SER A 116 10.21 -5.18 1.77
N VAL A 117 8.98 -5.60 1.40
CA VAL A 117 7.92 -5.94 2.35
C VAL A 117 8.28 -7.21 3.11
N GLY A 118 8.78 -8.22 2.40
CA GLY A 118 9.27 -9.47 2.99
C GLY A 118 10.44 -9.22 3.95
N ALA A 119 11.36 -8.31 3.63
CA ALA A 119 12.45 -7.93 4.52
C ALA A 119 11.94 -7.32 5.85
N VAL A 120 10.90 -6.47 5.81
CA VAL A 120 10.26 -5.96 7.04
C VAL A 120 9.61 -7.09 7.81
N TYR A 121 8.87 -7.98 7.14
CA TYR A 121 8.26 -9.14 7.80
C TYR A 121 9.28 -10.00 8.54
N GLN A 122 10.41 -10.34 7.90
CA GLN A 122 11.45 -11.14 8.53
C GLN A 122 12.08 -10.43 9.74
N GLN A 123 12.30 -9.12 9.67
CA GLN A 123 12.80 -8.36 10.81
C GLN A 123 11.77 -8.32 11.96
N LEU A 124 10.47 -8.11 11.67
CA LEU A 124 9.40 -8.19 12.68
C LEU A 124 9.35 -9.57 13.34
N ARG A 125 9.55 -10.64 12.58
CA ARG A 125 9.64 -12.00 13.13
C ARG A 125 10.80 -12.15 14.13
N GLY A 126 11.94 -11.53 13.85
CA GLY A 126 13.09 -11.51 14.77
C GLY A 126 12.84 -10.73 16.06
N VAL A 127 12.02 -9.66 15.97
CA VAL A 127 11.69 -8.80 17.13
C VAL A 127 10.58 -9.38 17.99
N LEU A 128 9.70 -10.21 17.44
CA LEU A 128 8.54 -10.82 18.10
C LEU A 128 8.62 -12.37 18.03
N PRO A 129 9.68 -12.98 18.56
CA PRO A 129 9.89 -14.42 18.44
C PRO A 129 8.84 -15.27 19.16
N GLU A 130 8.17 -14.70 20.18
CA GLU A 130 7.10 -15.35 20.95
C GLU A 130 5.80 -15.53 20.18
N ILE A 131 5.61 -14.81 19.06
CA ILE A 131 4.42 -14.95 18.21
C ILE A 131 4.64 -16.11 17.24
N PRO A 132 3.77 -17.16 17.24
CA PRO A 132 3.89 -18.28 16.31
C PRO A 132 3.85 -17.79 14.84
N GLU A 133 4.59 -18.47 13.97
CA GLU A 133 4.77 -18.08 12.57
C GLU A 133 3.43 -17.89 11.82
N GLU A 134 2.49 -18.81 12.02
CA GLU A 134 1.17 -18.73 11.41
C GLU A 134 0.40 -17.49 11.85
N VAL A 135 0.45 -17.17 13.15
CA VAL A 135 -0.21 -15.97 13.69
C VAL A 135 0.46 -14.71 13.21
N ALA A 136 1.79 -14.68 13.19
CA ALA A 136 2.55 -13.54 12.66
C ALA A 136 2.25 -13.28 11.18
N GLY A 137 2.14 -14.32 10.36
CA GLY A 137 1.76 -14.22 8.95
C GLY A 137 0.34 -13.68 8.78
N MET A 138 -0.63 -14.18 9.55
CA MET A 138 -2.01 -13.69 9.54
C MET A 138 -2.08 -12.21 9.97
N ARG A 139 -1.41 -11.84 11.06
CA ARG A 139 -1.36 -10.44 11.54
C ARG A 139 -0.76 -9.52 10.51
N PHE A 140 0.35 -9.92 9.91
CA PHE A 140 1.02 -9.11 8.89
C PHE A 140 0.11 -8.87 7.67
N GLY A 141 -0.60 -9.90 7.21
CA GLY A 141 -1.58 -9.78 6.14
C GLY A 141 -2.74 -8.82 6.50
N LEU A 142 -3.32 -8.97 7.70
CA LEU A 142 -4.38 -8.09 8.20
C LEU A 142 -3.90 -6.64 8.33
N MET A 143 -2.70 -6.43 8.87
CA MET A 143 -2.08 -5.11 9.00
C MET A 143 -1.86 -4.45 7.63
N TRP A 144 -1.39 -5.22 6.65
CA TRP A 144 -1.20 -4.74 5.28
C TRP A 144 -2.51 -4.25 4.66
N VAL A 145 -3.56 -5.08 4.73
CA VAL A 145 -4.89 -4.73 4.20
C VAL A 145 -5.48 -3.53 4.94
N ALA A 146 -5.37 -3.51 6.28
CA ALA A 146 -5.83 -2.38 7.10
C ALA A 146 -5.12 -1.08 6.73
N MET A 147 -3.79 -1.10 6.58
CA MET A 147 -2.97 0.05 6.22
C MET A 147 -3.39 0.63 4.86
N ILE A 148 -3.46 -0.21 3.82
CA ILE A 148 -3.80 0.23 2.47
C ILE A 148 -5.22 0.81 2.43
N ASN A 149 -6.19 0.13 3.04
CA ASN A 149 -7.58 0.60 3.03
C ASN A 149 -7.77 1.88 3.86
N THR A 150 -7.11 2.00 5.01
CA THR A 150 -7.18 3.20 5.86
C THR A 150 -6.60 4.42 5.14
N LEU A 151 -5.46 4.29 4.47
CA LEU A 151 -4.86 5.35 3.66
C LEU A 151 -5.75 5.72 2.46
N ALA A 152 -6.32 4.73 1.77
CA ALA A 152 -7.23 4.94 0.64
C ALA A 152 -8.54 5.62 1.08
N ASP A 153 -9.12 5.20 2.21
CA ASP A 153 -10.32 5.81 2.77
C ASP A 153 -10.09 7.27 3.14
N ARG A 154 -8.96 7.58 3.75
CA ARG A 154 -8.60 8.97 4.02
C ARG A 154 -8.58 9.81 2.74
N GLN A 155 -7.91 9.33 1.68
CA GLN A 155 -7.87 10.04 0.40
C GLN A 155 -9.27 10.23 -0.19
N ARG A 156 -10.11 9.21 -0.14
CA ARG A 156 -11.50 9.28 -0.61
C ARG A 156 -12.31 10.32 0.17
N LEU A 157 -12.22 10.29 1.49
CA LEU A 157 -12.94 11.24 2.35
C LEU A 157 -12.47 12.68 2.18
N MET A 158 -11.17 12.91 1.96
CA MET A 158 -10.66 14.25 1.67
C MET A 158 -11.22 14.83 0.37
N VAL A 159 -11.51 13.98 -0.62
CA VAL A 159 -12.08 14.39 -1.93
C VAL A 159 -13.61 14.50 -1.86
N THR A 160 -14.29 13.52 -1.25
CA THR A 160 -15.76 13.42 -1.31
C THR A 160 -16.47 14.14 -0.19
N ARG A 161 -15.84 14.28 0.99
CA ARG A 161 -16.40 14.87 2.21
C ARG A 161 -15.35 15.68 2.96
N PRO A 162 -14.78 16.73 2.35
CA PRO A 162 -13.70 17.49 2.96
C PRO A 162 -14.18 18.13 4.27
N GLY A 163 -13.48 17.84 5.38
CA GLY A 163 -13.77 18.39 6.70
C GLY A 163 -15.00 17.83 7.43
N GLU A 164 -15.78 16.90 6.86
CA GLU A 164 -16.98 16.36 7.50
C GLU A 164 -16.69 15.31 8.57
N THR A 165 -15.64 14.51 8.39
CA THR A 165 -15.29 13.42 9.32
C THR A 165 -14.05 13.74 10.14
N ALA A 166 -13.87 13.07 11.30
CA ALA A 166 -12.65 13.19 12.10
C ALA A 166 -11.39 12.81 11.28
N VAL A 167 -11.49 11.79 10.41
CA VAL A 167 -10.41 11.34 9.52
C VAL A 167 -10.05 12.41 8.48
N ALA A 168 -11.06 13.07 7.87
CA ALA A 168 -10.83 14.12 6.88
C ALA A 168 -10.26 15.40 7.52
N ARG A 169 -10.59 15.69 8.79
CA ARG A 169 -10.09 16.85 9.54
C ARG A 169 -8.71 16.63 10.17
N ALA A 170 -8.32 15.39 10.39
CA ALA A 170 -7.06 15.08 11.06
C ALA A 170 -5.87 15.62 10.27
N LEU A 171 -4.93 16.27 11.00
CA LEU A 171 -3.65 16.65 10.42
C LEU A 171 -2.94 15.40 9.89
N PRO A 172 -2.25 15.46 8.73
CA PRO A 172 -1.55 14.30 8.15
C PRO A 172 -0.65 13.59 9.14
N VAL A 173 0.16 14.33 9.88
CA VAL A 173 1.09 13.79 10.89
C VAL A 173 0.35 13.00 11.98
N LEU A 174 -0.73 13.55 12.53
CA LEU A 174 -1.52 12.89 13.58
C LEU A 174 -2.17 11.61 13.05
N PHE A 175 -2.73 11.65 11.83
CA PHE A 175 -3.36 10.49 11.23
C PHE A 175 -2.36 9.36 11.00
N VAL A 176 -1.19 9.68 10.42
CA VAL A 176 -0.14 8.68 10.13
C VAL A 176 0.45 8.12 11.42
N SER A 177 0.70 8.97 12.43
CA SER A 177 1.21 8.51 13.73
C SER A 177 0.23 7.55 14.40
N ASN A 178 -1.08 7.88 14.41
CA ASN A 178 -2.09 7.00 14.99
C ASN A 178 -2.23 5.68 14.20
N LEU A 179 -2.12 5.70 12.88
CA LEU A 179 -2.09 4.48 12.07
C LEU A 179 -0.90 3.59 12.46
N ILE A 180 0.29 4.18 12.61
CA ILE A 180 1.49 3.45 13.04
C ILE A 180 1.29 2.85 14.43
N ASP A 181 0.72 3.61 15.39
CA ASP A 181 0.43 3.13 16.76
C ASP A 181 -0.50 1.91 16.73
N MET A 182 -1.57 1.97 15.94
CA MET A 182 -2.50 0.86 15.77
C MET A 182 -1.82 -0.39 15.16
N LEU A 183 -0.99 -0.21 14.15
CA LEU A 183 -0.27 -1.31 13.51
C LEU A 183 0.77 -1.93 14.46
N CYS A 184 1.48 -1.13 15.26
CA CYS A 184 2.38 -1.63 16.29
C CYS A 184 1.63 -2.47 17.32
N GLY A 185 0.47 -1.98 17.79
CA GLY A 185 -0.39 -2.71 18.70
C GLY A 185 -0.90 -4.04 18.10
N ALA A 186 -1.28 -4.04 16.83
CA ALA A 186 -1.73 -5.22 16.11
C ALA A 186 -0.61 -6.27 15.95
N ALA A 187 0.62 -5.83 15.64
CA ALA A 187 1.78 -6.72 15.52
C ALA A 187 2.10 -7.42 16.85
N ALA A 188 2.16 -6.64 17.93
CA ALA A 188 2.60 -7.08 19.26
C ALA A 188 1.45 -7.52 20.20
N ALA A 189 0.21 -7.62 19.72
CA ALA A 189 -0.93 -8.01 20.54
C ALA A 189 -0.66 -9.38 21.22
N PRO A 190 -1.02 -9.57 22.49
CA PRO A 190 -0.89 -10.87 23.15
C PRO A 190 -1.74 -11.92 22.44
N LEU A 191 -1.35 -13.19 22.57
CA LEU A 191 -2.15 -14.30 22.11
C LEU A 191 -3.36 -14.47 23.04
N SER A 192 -4.54 -14.66 22.44
CA SER A 192 -5.69 -15.14 23.23
C SER A 192 -5.41 -16.57 23.69
N ALA A 193 -5.72 -16.86 24.95
CA ALA A 193 -5.60 -18.18 25.53
C ALA A 193 -6.59 -19.16 24.89
#